data_db94dba0ad5d16fae16a06715b24c2ff
#
_entry.id   db94dba0ad5d16fae16a06715b24c2ff
#
_cell.length_a   1.000
_cell.length_b   1.000
_cell.length_c   1.000
_cell.angle_alpha   90.00
_cell.angle_beta   90.00
_cell.angle_gamma   90.00
#
_symmetry.space_group_name_H-M   'P 1'
#
loop_
_entity.id
_entity.type
_entity.pdbx_description
1 polymer ?
#
loop_
_entity_poly.entity_id
_entity_poly.type
_entity_poly.pdbx_seq_one_letter_code
_entity_poly.pdbx_strand_id
1 'polypeptide(L)'
;MKNRIILLLLILAGAIATQAQRSQPLFPQTPGMVSFTYRNSFAKDVAATLDTLKALGITDMEFSNLFGSTAPAIRQMLDDRGMFCSSFGVSYADLTTKISEVGVNAKALGAQYVRVAYIPHEGPFTLDMAKKVVEEFNKAGKLLKEEFGITYCYHNHGYEFVPYGGGTLMDYLIEQTDPKYVSFEIDILWSFIHGQDPVKLIQRYPTRFKLLHLKDLRKGATLNTSGGTAVENDVALGTGQLDIPAILKEAKKAGIKHYYIEDESPAYARQVPQSMAYLRGL
;
A
#
# COMPACT_ATOMS: atom_id res chain seq x y z
N MET A 1 23.77 82.75 5.97
CA MET A 1 23.71 81.68 4.94
C MET A 1 23.35 80.40 5.66
N LYS A 2 22.11 79.93 5.47
CA LYS A 2 21.53 78.77 6.23
C LYS A 2 21.51 77.58 5.30
N ASN A 3 22.37 76.61 5.56
CA ASN A 3 22.40 75.33 4.85
C ASN A 3 21.20 74.47 5.33
N ARG A 4 20.24 74.21 4.46
CA ARG A 4 19.20 73.24 4.65
C ARG A 4 19.70 71.88 4.15
N ILE A 5 19.93 70.97 5.08
CA ILE A 5 20.16 69.55 4.81
C ILE A 5 18.79 68.90 4.57
N ILE A 6 18.54 68.48 3.33
CA ILE A 6 17.38 67.68 2.97
C ILE A 6 17.72 66.23 3.27
N LEU A 7 17.06 65.69 4.29
CA LEU A 7 17.14 64.27 4.66
C LEU A 7 16.19 63.48 3.76
N LEU A 8 16.73 62.81 2.76
CA LEU A 8 15.94 61.88 1.95
C LEU A 8 15.72 60.57 2.75
N LEU A 9 14.52 60.38 3.27
CA LEU A 9 14.06 59.12 3.83
C LEU A 9 13.73 58.18 2.66
N LEU A 10 14.66 57.29 2.36
CA LEU A 10 14.38 56.11 1.52
C LEU A 10 13.51 55.12 2.31
N ILE A 11 12.22 55.13 2.03
CA ILE A 11 11.32 54.06 2.48
C ILE A 11 11.62 52.84 1.62
N LEU A 12 12.45 51.92 2.09
CA LEU A 12 12.53 50.58 1.59
C LEU A 12 11.26 49.88 1.96
N ALA A 13 10.28 49.86 1.05
CA ALA A 13 9.15 48.97 1.13
C ALA A 13 9.69 47.55 0.87
N GLY A 14 10.05 46.84 1.94
CA GLY A 14 10.36 45.42 1.91
C GLY A 14 9.10 44.68 1.53
N ALA A 15 8.97 44.32 0.26
CA ALA A 15 8.02 43.30 -0.16
C ALA A 15 8.38 42.02 0.55
N ILE A 16 7.74 41.74 1.69
CA ILE A 16 7.73 40.43 2.30
C ILE A 16 6.93 39.56 1.34
N ALA A 17 7.63 38.96 0.38
CA ALA A 17 7.08 37.84 -0.35
C ALA A 17 6.83 36.75 0.70
N THR A 18 5.60 36.63 1.14
CA THR A 18 5.12 35.41 1.80
C THR A 18 5.32 34.29 0.79
N GLN A 19 6.48 33.64 0.83
CA GLN A 19 6.61 32.31 0.26
C GLN A 19 5.58 31.48 1.02
N ALA A 20 4.44 31.28 0.37
CA ALA A 20 3.52 30.24 0.81
C ALA A 20 4.39 29.00 0.93
N GLN A 21 4.61 28.56 2.15
CA GLN A 21 5.37 27.37 2.47
C GLN A 21 4.60 26.24 1.79
N ARG A 22 5.02 25.86 0.57
CA ARG A 22 4.44 24.71 -0.12
C ARG A 22 4.60 23.57 0.86
N SER A 23 3.50 23.12 1.41
CA SER A 23 3.49 21.93 2.24
C SER A 23 4.22 20.85 1.47
N GLN A 24 5.20 20.23 2.09
CA GLN A 24 5.90 19.10 1.47
C GLN A 24 4.83 18.09 1.04
N PRO A 25 4.88 17.60 -0.21
CA PRO A 25 3.86 16.67 -0.69
C PRO A 25 3.74 15.50 0.29
N LEU A 26 2.52 15.02 0.49
CA LEU A 26 2.29 13.86 1.37
C LEU A 26 3.06 12.63 0.88
N PHE A 27 3.30 12.55 -0.43
CA PHE A 27 4.17 11.57 -1.04
C PHE A 27 5.48 12.22 -1.48
N PRO A 28 6.62 11.73 -1.03
CA PRO A 28 7.93 12.14 -1.59
C PRO A 28 8.19 11.55 -2.98
N GLN A 29 7.39 10.56 -3.41
CA GLN A 29 7.50 9.85 -4.68
C GLN A 29 6.10 9.53 -5.23
N THR A 30 6.01 9.20 -6.51
CA THR A 30 4.77 8.75 -7.13
C THR A 30 4.27 7.47 -6.44
N PRO A 31 2.97 7.34 -6.14
CA PRO A 31 2.41 6.10 -5.62
C PRO A 31 2.65 4.95 -6.58
N GLY A 32 2.80 3.76 -6.05
CA GLY A 32 2.90 2.52 -6.80
C GLY A 32 1.54 2.00 -7.26
N MET A 33 1.57 0.87 -7.93
CA MET A 33 0.39 0.15 -8.40
C MET A 33 0.50 -1.33 -8.05
N VAL A 34 -0.58 -1.89 -7.50
CA VAL A 34 -0.71 -3.35 -7.43
C VAL A 34 -1.17 -3.89 -8.79
N SER A 35 -0.48 -4.90 -9.27
CA SER A 35 -0.79 -5.51 -10.58
C SER A 35 -2.20 -6.12 -10.64
N PHE A 36 -2.81 -6.39 -9.49
CA PHE A 36 -4.16 -6.94 -9.41
C PHE A 36 -5.22 -6.01 -10.02
N THR A 37 -5.07 -4.70 -9.92
CA THR A 37 -5.92 -3.71 -10.58
C THR A 37 -6.00 -3.97 -12.10
N TYR A 38 -4.87 -4.25 -12.73
CA TYR A 38 -4.76 -4.51 -14.18
C TYR A 38 -4.61 -6.00 -14.49
N ARG A 39 -5.05 -6.91 -13.61
CA ARG A 39 -4.85 -8.38 -13.72
C ARG A 39 -5.23 -8.97 -15.07
N ASN A 40 -6.34 -8.48 -15.64
CA ASN A 40 -6.82 -8.95 -16.94
C ASN A 40 -5.93 -8.45 -18.12
N SER A 41 -5.29 -7.30 -17.97
CA SER A 41 -4.34 -6.76 -18.95
C SER A 41 -3.00 -7.46 -18.83
N PHE A 42 -2.48 -7.62 -17.62
CA PHE A 42 -1.25 -8.36 -17.34
C PHE A 42 -1.32 -9.83 -17.82
N ALA A 43 -2.47 -10.48 -17.66
CA ALA A 43 -2.67 -11.84 -18.15
C ALA A 43 -2.60 -11.96 -19.69
N LYS A 44 -2.81 -10.85 -20.41
CA LYS A 44 -2.72 -10.81 -21.88
C LYS A 44 -1.32 -10.42 -22.35
N ASP A 45 -0.76 -9.37 -21.79
CA ASP A 45 0.54 -8.81 -22.18
C ASP A 45 1.13 -7.99 -21.02
N VAL A 46 2.17 -8.54 -20.39
CA VAL A 46 2.87 -7.89 -19.28
C VAL A 46 3.55 -6.61 -19.76
N ALA A 47 4.24 -6.64 -20.91
CA ALA A 47 5.02 -5.52 -21.41
C ALA A 47 4.12 -4.33 -21.77
N ALA A 48 3.06 -4.56 -22.55
CA ALA A 48 2.12 -3.51 -22.94
C ALA A 48 1.38 -2.91 -21.73
N THR A 49 1.10 -3.72 -20.69
CA THR A 49 0.48 -3.24 -19.47
C THR A 49 1.44 -2.34 -18.68
N LEU A 50 2.72 -2.72 -18.58
CA LEU A 50 3.75 -1.88 -17.98
C LEU A 50 3.93 -0.55 -18.72
N ASP A 51 3.86 -0.55 -20.07
CA ASP A 51 3.89 0.69 -20.85
C ASP A 51 2.72 1.62 -20.52
N THR A 52 1.52 1.07 -20.36
CA THR A 52 0.33 1.81 -19.92
C THR A 52 0.54 2.43 -18.54
N LEU A 53 1.04 1.67 -17.57
CA LEU A 53 1.28 2.15 -16.22
C LEU A 53 2.41 3.19 -16.17
N LYS A 54 3.47 2.99 -16.95
CA LYS A 54 4.55 3.98 -17.10
C LYS A 54 4.04 5.31 -17.64
N ALA A 55 3.14 5.27 -18.64
CA ALA A 55 2.52 6.48 -19.20
C ALA A 55 1.67 7.25 -18.18
N LEU A 56 1.12 6.57 -17.16
CA LEU A 56 0.45 7.19 -16.02
C LEU A 56 1.43 7.78 -14.99
N GLY A 57 2.73 7.51 -15.13
CA GLY A 57 3.77 7.95 -14.21
C GLY A 57 4.04 6.98 -13.08
N ILE A 58 3.52 5.76 -13.12
CA ILE A 58 3.77 4.72 -12.12
C ILE A 58 5.15 4.11 -12.36
N THR A 59 5.93 3.98 -11.30
CA THR A 59 7.29 3.42 -11.35
C THR A 59 7.50 2.30 -10.34
N ASP A 60 6.72 2.26 -9.26
CA ASP A 60 6.78 1.22 -8.24
C ASP A 60 5.65 0.20 -8.44
N MET A 61 5.98 -1.06 -8.49
CA MET A 61 5.02 -2.13 -8.69
C MET A 61 4.97 -3.07 -7.49
N GLU A 62 3.75 -3.46 -7.12
CA GLU A 62 3.50 -4.68 -6.38
C GLU A 62 2.93 -5.72 -7.35
N PHE A 63 3.66 -6.79 -7.56
CA PHE A 63 3.18 -7.89 -8.40
C PHE A 63 2.38 -8.89 -7.56
N SER A 64 1.13 -9.17 -7.92
CA SER A 64 0.28 -10.17 -7.26
C SER A 64 0.58 -11.60 -7.70
N ASN A 65 1.22 -11.79 -8.84
CA ASN A 65 1.77 -13.04 -9.36
C ASN A 65 2.66 -12.75 -10.60
N LEU A 66 3.21 -13.78 -11.24
CA LEU A 66 4.09 -13.63 -12.41
C LEU A 66 3.36 -13.63 -13.77
N PHE A 67 2.05 -13.78 -13.82
CA PHE A 67 1.23 -13.74 -15.05
C PHE A 67 1.75 -14.64 -16.19
N GLY A 68 2.20 -15.84 -15.84
CA GLY A 68 2.76 -16.79 -16.80
C GLY A 68 4.16 -16.47 -17.31
N SER A 69 4.79 -15.41 -16.82
CA SER A 69 6.17 -15.03 -17.11
C SER A 69 7.13 -15.60 -16.05
N THR A 70 8.40 -15.23 -16.13
CA THR A 70 9.40 -15.52 -15.10
C THR A 70 9.82 -14.25 -14.38
N ALA A 71 10.24 -14.37 -13.13
CA ALA A 71 10.70 -13.23 -12.34
C ALA A 71 11.86 -12.46 -13.02
N PRO A 72 12.90 -13.12 -13.60
CA PRO A 72 13.94 -12.40 -14.36
C PRO A 72 13.40 -11.66 -15.60
N ALA A 73 12.44 -12.25 -16.32
CA ALA A 73 11.86 -11.60 -17.50
C ALA A 73 11.04 -10.35 -17.11
N ILE A 74 10.24 -10.42 -16.05
CA ILE A 74 9.52 -9.25 -15.53
C ILE A 74 10.51 -8.20 -15.06
N ARG A 75 11.58 -8.59 -14.37
CA ARG A 75 12.61 -7.65 -13.92
C ARG A 75 13.22 -6.89 -15.10
N GLN A 76 13.59 -7.59 -16.18
CA GLN A 76 14.12 -6.94 -17.37
C GLN A 76 13.11 -5.95 -17.98
N MET A 77 11.83 -6.35 -18.08
CA MET A 77 10.77 -5.46 -18.60
C MET A 77 10.61 -4.19 -17.75
N LEU A 78 10.79 -4.29 -16.42
CA LEU A 78 10.76 -3.16 -15.51
C LEU A 78 11.98 -2.26 -15.70
N ASP A 79 13.18 -2.85 -15.75
CA ASP A 79 14.44 -2.11 -15.91
C ASP A 79 14.45 -1.31 -17.22
N ASP A 80 13.98 -1.90 -18.33
CA ASP A 80 13.86 -1.24 -19.64
C ASP A 80 12.96 0.00 -19.62
N ARG A 81 12.08 0.09 -18.61
CA ARG A 81 11.11 1.19 -18.43
C ARG A 81 11.49 2.14 -17.29
N GLY A 82 12.60 1.90 -16.59
CA GLY A 82 12.96 2.63 -15.37
C GLY A 82 11.91 2.46 -14.28
N MET A 83 11.29 1.29 -14.20
CA MET A 83 10.36 0.85 -13.16
C MET A 83 11.03 -0.17 -12.25
N PHE A 84 10.44 -0.45 -11.10
CA PHE A 84 10.93 -1.46 -10.17
C PHE A 84 9.78 -2.18 -9.48
N CYS A 85 10.07 -3.35 -8.91
CA CYS A 85 9.15 -4.09 -8.06
C CYS A 85 9.63 -3.99 -6.62
N SER A 86 8.83 -3.37 -5.75
CA SER A 86 9.12 -3.31 -4.32
C SER A 86 8.51 -4.46 -3.52
N SER A 87 7.38 -5.01 -3.98
CA SER A 87 6.64 -6.08 -3.30
C SER A 87 6.18 -7.17 -4.28
N PHE A 88 6.32 -8.43 -3.84
CA PHE A 88 5.90 -9.61 -4.59
C PHE A 88 4.84 -10.38 -3.80
N GLY A 89 3.62 -10.40 -4.31
CA GLY A 89 2.50 -11.14 -3.77
C GLY A 89 2.54 -12.61 -4.18
N VAL A 90 2.30 -13.47 -3.20
CA VAL A 90 2.26 -14.92 -3.37
C VAL A 90 1.04 -15.51 -2.66
N SER A 91 0.67 -16.72 -3.02
CA SER A 91 -0.37 -17.44 -2.29
C SER A 91 0.13 -17.88 -0.92
N TYR A 92 -0.81 -18.07 0.03
CA TYR A 92 -0.50 -18.66 1.33
C TYR A 92 0.12 -20.07 1.20
N ALA A 93 -0.36 -20.85 0.24
CA ALA A 93 0.19 -22.18 -0.04
C ALA A 93 1.64 -22.11 -0.50
N ASP A 94 1.99 -21.20 -1.42
CA ASP A 94 3.37 -21.02 -1.87
C ASP A 94 4.26 -20.52 -0.73
N LEU A 95 3.78 -19.59 0.11
CA LEU A 95 4.53 -19.14 1.29
C LEU A 95 4.88 -20.30 2.22
N THR A 96 3.96 -21.21 2.46
CA THR A 96 4.13 -22.30 3.45
C THR A 96 4.80 -23.53 2.92
N THR A 97 4.72 -23.80 1.59
CA THR A 97 5.21 -25.05 0.98
C THR A 97 6.38 -24.85 0.02
N LYS A 98 6.57 -23.64 -0.54
CA LYS A 98 7.56 -23.32 -1.57
C LYS A 98 8.41 -22.08 -1.24
N ILE A 99 8.64 -21.83 0.02
CA ILE A 99 9.25 -20.59 0.50
C ILE A 99 10.59 -20.25 -0.15
N SER A 100 11.43 -21.25 -0.45
CA SER A 100 12.72 -21.04 -1.13
C SER A 100 12.53 -20.55 -2.57
N GLU A 101 11.56 -21.10 -3.30
CA GLU A 101 11.21 -20.64 -4.66
C GLU A 101 10.65 -19.21 -4.61
N VAL A 102 9.79 -18.90 -3.63
CA VAL A 102 9.28 -17.54 -3.37
C VAL A 102 10.43 -16.58 -3.14
N GLY A 103 11.39 -16.92 -2.29
CA GLY A 103 12.56 -16.09 -2.00
C GLY A 103 13.44 -15.85 -3.24
N VAL A 104 13.70 -16.89 -4.04
CA VAL A 104 14.44 -16.79 -5.31
C VAL A 104 13.74 -15.85 -6.29
N ASN A 105 12.43 -16.01 -6.49
CA ASN A 105 11.64 -15.16 -7.40
C ASN A 105 11.60 -13.72 -6.93
N ALA A 106 11.38 -13.47 -5.65
CA ALA A 106 11.38 -12.13 -5.09
C ALA A 106 12.74 -11.43 -5.26
N LYS A 107 13.85 -12.14 -5.05
CA LYS A 107 15.21 -11.61 -5.31
C LYS A 107 15.41 -11.30 -6.79
N ALA A 108 14.98 -12.17 -7.68
CA ALA A 108 15.09 -11.97 -9.12
C ALA A 108 14.27 -10.75 -9.60
N LEU A 109 13.09 -10.52 -9.03
CA LEU A 109 12.28 -9.31 -9.25
C LEU A 109 12.93 -8.05 -8.67
N GLY A 110 13.83 -8.17 -7.71
CA GLY A 110 14.36 -7.06 -6.93
C GLY A 110 13.44 -6.59 -5.82
N ALA A 111 12.45 -7.40 -5.45
CA ALA A 111 11.48 -7.07 -4.41
C ALA A 111 12.14 -7.06 -3.01
N GLN A 112 11.76 -6.06 -2.21
CA GLN A 112 12.17 -5.95 -0.81
C GLN A 112 11.18 -6.66 0.12
N TYR A 113 9.95 -6.84 -0.36
CA TYR A 113 8.85 -7.43 0.39
C TYR A 113 8.26 -8.63 -0.35
N VAL A 114 7.86 -9.64 0.40
CA VAL A 114 6.96 -10.70 -0.03
C VAL A 114 5.66 -10.54 0.73
N ARG A 115 4.54 -10.55 0.03
CA ARG A 115 3.23 -10.31 0.60
C ARG A 115 2.27 -11.47 0.35
N VAL A 116 1.51 -11.87 1.39
CA VAL A 116 0.34 -12.74 1.28
C VAL A 116 -0.90 -11.91 1.61
N ALA A 117 -1.92 -11.98 0.75
CA ALA A 117 -3.15 -11.21 0.91
C ALA A 117 -4.31 -12.01 1.50
N TYR A 118 -4.30 -13.31 1.44
CA TYR A 118 -5.44 -14.13 1.85
C TYR A 118 -5.01 -15.40 2.57
N ILE A 119 -5.60 -15.64 3.73
CA ILE A 119 -5.45 -16.88 4.49
C ILE A 119 -6.63 -17.78 4.11
N PRO A 120 -6.42 -18.91 3.42
CA PRO A 120 -7.52 -19.80 3.07
C PRO A 120 -8.24 -20.33 4.31
N HIS A 121 -9.55 -20.16 4.35
CA HIS A 121 -10.39 -20.66 5.44
C HIS A 121 -11.83 -20.92 4.95
N GLU A 122 -12.50 -21.83 5.64
CA GLU A 122 -13.93 -22.06 5.48
C GLU A 122 -14.66 -21.51 6.70
N GLY A 123 -15.77 -20.80 6.46
CA GLY A 123 -16.55 -20.17 7.54
C GLY A 123 -15.81 -19.00 8.20
N PRO A 124 -16.18 -18.62 9.43
CA PRO A 124 -15.56 -17.51 10.15
C PRO A 124 -14.09 -17.77 10.49
N PHE A 125 -13.27 -16.74 10.39
CA PHE A 125 -11.88 -16.81 10.86
C PHE A 125 -11.84 -16.96 12.39
N THR A 126 -11.09 -17.95 12.89
CA THR A 126 -11.09 -18.32 14.31
C THR A 126 -9.76 -18.08 14.99
N LEU A 127 -9.76 -18.05 16.33
CA LEU A 127 -8.52 -17.95 17.10
C LEU A 127 -7.55 -19.10 16.82
N ASP A 128 -8.02 -20.32 16.63
CA ASP A 128 -7.12 -21.46 16.38
C ASP A 128 -6.47 -21.35 14.98
N MET A 129 -7.21 -20.83 14.00
CA MET A 129 -6.62 -20.44 12.70
C MET A 129 -5.58 -19.35 12.89
N ALA A 130 -5.87 -18.31 13.65
CA ALA A 130 -4.93 -17.21 13.92
C ALA A 130 -3.65 -17.70 14.59
N LYS A 131 -3.72 -18.61 15.57
CA LYS A 131 -2.56 -19.22 16.23
C LYS A 131 -1.66 -19.97 15.22
N LYS A 132 -2.27 -20.81 14.38
CA LYS A 132 -1.55 -21.53 13.34
C LYS A 132 -0.86 -20.56 12.36
N VAL A 133 -1.56 -19.54 11.92
CA VAL A 133 -1.04 -18.51 11.02
C VAL A 133 0.15 -17.77 11.63
N VAL A 134 0.10 -17.42 12.91
CA VAL A 134 1.23 -16.79 13.63
C VAL A 134 2.49 -17.65 13.55
N GLU A 135 2.37 -18.94 13.81
CA GLU A 135 3.52 -19.88 13.72
C GLU A 135 4.10 -19.93 12.31
N GLU A 136 3.21 -20.06 11.30
CA GLU A 136 3.62 -20.15 9.89
C GLU A 136 4.23 -18.84 9.38
N PHE A 137 3.66 -17.69 9.75
CA PHE A 137 4.19 -16.38 9.36
C PHE A 137 5.56 -16.11 10.02
N ASN A 138 5.72 -16.42 11.28
CA ASN A 138 7.01 -16.29 11.97
C ASN A 138 8.09 -17.18 11.31
N LYS A 139 7.75 -18.42 11.00
CA LYS A 139 8.65 -19.36 10.31
C LYS A 139 9.03 -18.86 8.92
N ALA A 140 8.04 -18.50 8.11
CA ALA A 140 8.28 -18.03 6.74
C ALA A 140 9.02 -16.68 6.71
N GLY A 141 8.60 -15.73 7.55
CA GLY A 141 9.25 -14.43 7.65
C GLY A 141 10.70 -14.52 8.10
N LYS A 142 11.00 -15.42 9.04
CA LYS A 142 12.37 -15.69 9.47
C LYS A 142 13.23 -16.19 8.30
N LEU A 143 12.76 -17.20 7.59
CA LEU A 143 13.48 -17.79 6.45
C LEU A 143 13.70 -16.75 5.34
N LEU A 144 12.67 -16.02 4.93
CA LEU A 144 12.78 -14.95 3.93
C LEU A 144 13.81 -13.90 4.35
N LYS A 145 13.82 -13.51 5.62
CA LYS A 145 14.74 -12.50 6.13
C LYS A 145 16.17 -12.99 6.21
N GLU A 146 16.39 -14.17 6.76
CA GLU A 146 17.74 -14.69 7.04
C GLU A 146 18.44 -15.22 5.78
N GLU A 147 17.72 -15.87 4.86
CA GLU A 147 18.31 -16.42 3.64
C GLU A 147 18.29 -15.46 2.44
N PHE A 148 17.25 -14.62 2.34
CA PHE A 148 17.05 -13.77 1.16
C PHE A 148 17.15 -12.25 1.45
N GLY A 149 17.16 -11.84 2.71
CA GLY A 149 17.15 -10.42 3.10
C GLY A 149 15.79 -9.73 2.84
N ILE A 150 14.72 -10.51 2.62
CA ILE A 150 13.39 -10.02 2.26
C ILE A 150 12.53 -9.92 3.51
N THR A 151 11.69 -8.90 3.60
CA THR A 151 10.72 -8.73 4.67
C THR A 151 9.38 -9.33 4.26
N TYR A 152 8.81 -10.19 5.11
CA TYR A 152 7.47 -10.71 4.91
C TYR A 152 6.42 -9.71 5.39
N CYS A 153 5.35 -9.52 4.61
CA CYS A 153 4.19 -8.71 4.95
C CYS A 153 2.90 -9.51 4.79
N TYR A 154 1.97 -9.31 5.71
CA TYR A 154 0.61 -9.79 5.57
C TYR A 154 -0.33 -8.63 5.27
N HIS A 155 -1.18 -8.78 4.25
CA HIS A 155 -2.20 -7.83 3.83
C HIS A 155 -3.56 -8.24 4.37
N ASN A 156 -4.26 -7.33 5.06
CA ASN A 156 -5.57 -7.61 5.61
C ASN A 156 -6.69 -7.51 4.56
N HIS A 157 -7.72 -8.36 4.71
CA HIS A 157 -8.96 -8.27 3.96
C HIS A 157 -10.17 -7.84 4.79
N GLY A 158 -10.19 -8.14 6.08
CA GLY A 158 -11.29 -7.75 6.95
C GLY A 158 -11.87 -8.89 7.79
N TYR A 159 -11.83 -10.13 7.31
CA TYR A 159 -12.27 -11.29 8.09
C TYR A 159 -11.45 -11.45 9.38
N GLU A 160 -10.28 -10.87 9.45
CA GLU A 160 -9.41 -10.85 10.63
C GLU A 160 -9.90 -9.91 11.74
N PHE A 161 -10.79 -8.98 11.42
CA PHE A 161 -11.33 -8.03 12.41
C PHE A 161 -12.46 -8.62 13.27
N VAL A 162 -12.54 -9.94 13.35
CA VAL A 162 -13.43 -10.61 14.31
C VAL A 162 -13.05 -10.23 15.74
N PRO A 163 -14.01 -9.85 16.61
CA PRO A 163 -13.73 -9.43 17.98
C PRO A 163 -13.04 -10.53 18.80
N TYR A 164 -11.97 -10.16 19.49
CA TYR A 164 -11.20 -11.04 20.38
C TYR A 164 -10.43 -10.26 21.44
N GLY A 165 -10.52 -10.66 22.71
CA GLY A 165 -9.66 -10.17 23.80
C GLY A 165 -9.70 -8.65 24.06
N GLY A 166 -10.80 -7.97 23.75
CA GLY A 166 -10.92 -6.50 23.84
C GLY A 166 -10.44 -5.77 22.60
N GLY A 167 -9.95 -6.49 21.60
CA GLY A 167 -9.59 -6.05 20.25
C GLY A 167 -10.16 -6.98 19.19
N THR A 168 -9.33 -7.35 18.23
CA THR A 168 -9.68 -8.21 17.09
C THR A 168 -8.66 -9.32 16.89
N LEU A 169 -8.96 -10.32 16.07
CA LEU A 169 -7.98 -11.32 15.66
C LEU A 169 -6.85 -10.71 14.80
N MET A 170 -7.09 -9.57 14.13
CA MET A 170 -6.01 -8.82 13.46
C MET A 170 -5.02 -8.25 14.49
N ASP A 171 -5.52 -7.67 15.59
CA ASP A 171 -4.67 -7.24 16.70
C ASP A 171 -3.84 -8.42 17.23
N TYR A 172 -4.47 -9.60 17.41
CA TYR A 172 -3.77 -10.83 17.81
C TYR A 172 -2.65 -11.22 16.83
N LEU A 173 -2.92 -11.21 15.52
CA LEU A 173 -1.89 -11.50 14.51
C LEU A 173 -0.73 -10.52 14.60
N ILE A 174 -1.02 -9.22 14.75
CA ILE A 174 0.02 -8.18 14.86
C ILE A 174 0.86 -8.36 16.12
N GLU A 175 0.24 -8.66 17.26
CA GLU A 175 0.90 -8.73 18.56
C GLU A 175 1.68 -10.05 18.77
N GLN A 176 1.20 -11.16 18.20
CA GLN A 176 1.82 -12.47 18.38
C GLN A 176 2.88 -12.82 17.33
N THR A 177 2.95 -12.07 16.23
CA THR A 177 4.02 -12.26 15.24
C THR A 177 5.28 -11.48 15.61
N ASP A 178 6.46 -12.08 15.37
CA ASP A 178 7.74 -11.46 15.65
C ASP A 178 8.00 -10.23 14.75
N PRO A 179 8.10 -9.02 15.28
CA PRO A 179 8.30 -7.80 14.50
C PRO A 179 9.62 -7.76 13.73
N LYS A 180 10.58 -8.62 14.06
CA LYS A 180 11.83 -8.76 13.32
C LYS A 180 11.61 -9.40 11.94
N TYR A 181 10.63 -10.27 11.82
CA TYR A 181 10.43 -11.13 10.66
C TYR A 181 9.12 -10.89 9.92
N VAL A 182 8.09 -10.42 10.63
CA VAL A 182 6.75 -10.22 10.10
C VAL A 182 6.36 -8.75 10.18
N SER A 183 5.93 -8.20 9.08
CA SER A 183 5.34 -6.87 8.96
C SER A 183 3.96 -6.98 8.31
N PHE A 184 3.30 -5.84 8.13
CA PHE A 184 1.94 -5.81 7.61
C PHE A 184 1.84 -4.79 6.47
N GLU A 185 0.93 -5.07 5.58
CA GLU A 185 0.38 -4.12 4.61
C GLU A 185 -1.05 -3.81 5.04
N ILE A 186 -1.36 -2.53 5.19
CA ILE A 186 -2.72 -2.12 5.51
C ILE A 186 -3.50 -1.83 4.23
N ASP A 187 -4.61 -2.55 4.00
CA ASP A 187 -5.65 -2.13 3.07
C ASP A 187 -6.66 -1.26 3.81
N ILE A 188 -6.74 0.01 3.41
CA ILE A 188 -7.54 0.99 4.11
C ILE A 188 -9.04 0.83 3.86
N LEU A 189 -9.46 0.33 2.69
CA LEU A 189 -10.87 0.08 2.40
C LEU A 189 -11.36 -1.12 3.18
N TRP A 190 -10.62 -2.23 3.17
CA TRP A 190 -10.99 -3.44 3.88
C TRP A 190 -11.00 -3.22 5.40
N SER A 191 -10.06 -2.44 5.93
CA SER A 191 -10.11 -2.04 7.34
C SER A 191 -11.36 -1.21 7.64
N PHE A 192 -11.63 -0.20 6.81
CA PHE A 192 -12.72 0.75 7.03
C PHE A 192 -14.10 0.09 6.94
N ILE A 193 -14.35 -0.74 5.93
CA ILE A 193 -15.65 -1.38 5.74
C ILE A 193 -16.02 -2.35 6.89
N HIS A 194 -14.99 -2.89 7.55
CA HIS A 194 -15.16 -3.74 8.73
C HIS A 194 -15.14 -2.96 10.06
N GLY A 195 -15.37 -1.64 9.99
CA GLY A 195 -15.56 -0.79 11.17
C GLY A 195 -14.26 -0.37 11.87
N GLN A 196 -13.11 -0.60 11.24
CA GLN A 196 -11.83 -0.12 11.75
C GLN A 196 -11.52 1.28 11.17
N ASP A 197 -10.91 2.11 11.99
CA ASP A 197 -10.36 3.39 11.56
C ASP A 197 -8.90 3.18 11.15
N PRO A 198 -8.54 3.31 9.84
CA PRO A 198 -7.17 3.08 9.39
C PRO A 198 -6.14 3.98 10.06
N VAL A 199 -6.50 5.23 10.39
CA VAL A 199 -5.62 6.16 11.11
C VAL A 199 -5.30 5.62 12.49
N LYS A 200 -6.33 5.20 13.25
CA LYS A 200 -6.14 4.64 14.59
C LYS A 200 -5.38 3.31 14.56
N LEU A 201 -5.60 2.50 13.54
CA LEU A 201 -4.89 1.23 13.39
C LEU A 201 -3.39 1.46 13.15
N ILE A 202 -3.02 2.40 12.28
CA ILE A 202 -1.62 2.80 12.05
C ILE A 202 -1.02 3.41 13.33
N GLN A 203 -1.75 4.25 14.06
CA GLN A 203 -1.30 4.85 15.32
C GLN A 203 -1.04 3.81 16.41
N ARG A 204 -1.87 2.77 16.48
CA ARG A 204 -1.74 1.69 17.47
C ARG A 204 -0.49 0.85 17.19
N TYR A 205 -0.15 0.64 15.92
CA TYR A 205 0.96 -0.23 15.50
C TYR A 205 1.94 0.48 14.54
N PRO A 206 2.55 1.61 14.91
CA PRO A 206 3.24 2.52 14.00
C PRO A 206 4.48 1.91 13.33
N THR A 207 5.03 0.81 13.87
CA THR A 207 6.23 0.15 13.31
C THR A 207 5.92 -1.14 12.55
N ARG A 208 4.66 -1.61 12.61
CA ARG A 208 4.28 -2.90 12.04
C ARG A 208 3.86 -2.80 10.57
N PHE A 209 3.25 -1.70 10.16
CA PHE A 209 2.86 -1.47 8.76
C PHE A 209 4.03 -0.92 7.96
N LYS A 210 4.34 -1.57 6.83
CA LYS A 210 5.41 -1.17 5.90
C LYS A 210 4.89 -0.78 4.54
N LEU A 211 3.75 -1.33 4.17
CA LEU A 211 3.08 -1.18 2.89
C LEU A 211 1.63 -0.73 3.13
N LEU A 212 1.04 -0.06 2.15
CA LEU A 212 -0.33 0.43 2.20
C LEU A 212 -1.02 0.31 0.85
N HIS A 213 -2.20 -0.31 0.81
CA HIS A 213 -3.11 -0.26 -0.33
C HIS A 213 -4.04 0.94 -0.21
N LEU A 214 -3.99 1.78 -1.23
CA LEU A 214 -4.84 2.95 -1.39
C LEU A 214 -6.07 2.57 -2.20
N LYS A 215 -7.20 2.48 -1.52
CA LYS A 215 -8.54 2.22 -2.07
C LYS A 215 -9.52 3.22 -1.46
N ASP A 216 -10.58 3.54 -2.18
CA ASP A 216 -11.63 4.42 -1.62
C ASP A 216 -13.01 3.79 -1.83
N LEU A 217 -13.86 3.94 -0.83
CA LEU A 217 -15.17 3.32 -0.77
C LEU A 217 -16.25 4.32 -1.17
N ARG A 218 -17.13 3.95 -2.08
CA ARG A 218 -18.29 4.75 -2.51
C ARG A 218 -19.04 5.33 -1.32
N LYS A 219 -19.38 6.61 -1.39
CA LYS A 219 -20.23 7.28 -0.39
C LYS A 219 -21.58 6.58 -0.28
N GLY A 220 -21.97 6.28 0.97
CA GLY A 220 -23.22 5.58 1.26
C GLY A 220 -23.15 4.05 1.10
N ALA A 221 -22.01 3.47 0.74
CA ALA A 221 -21.82 2.03 0.84
C ALA A 221 -21.91 1.60 2.30
N THR A 222 -22.67 0.53 2.56
CA THR A 222 -22.92 0.03 3.91
C THR A 222 -21.67 -0.65 4.45
N LEU A 223 -21.26 -0.25 5.65
CA LEU A 223 -20.25 -0.97 6.41
C LEU A 223 -20.81 -2.33 6.82
N ASN A 224 -20.01 -3.35 6.73
CA ASN A 224 -20.40 -4.69 7.16
C ASN A 224 -19.20 -5.42 7.79
N THR A 225 -19.49 -6.37 8.68
CA THR A 225 -18.47 -7.17 9.36
C THR A 225 -18.45 -8.63 8.88
N SER A 226 -19.24 -8.96 7.86
CA SER A 226 -19.48 -10.34 7.44
C SER A 226 -18.81 -10.74 6.13
N GLY A 227 -18.04 -9.88 5.50
CA GLY A 227 -17.38 -10.22 4.22
C GLY A 227 -17.12 -9.01 3.35
N GLY A 228 -16.87 -9.25 2.07
CA GLY A 228 -16.49 -8.25 1.12
C GLY A 228 -17.56 -7.20 0.79
N THR A 229 -17.20 -6.31 -0.09
CA THR A 229 -18.13 -5.37 -0.73
C THR A 229 -18.18 -5.65 -2.22
N ALA A 230 -19.23 -5.18 -2.90
CA ALA A 230 -19.27 -5.24 -4.36
C ALA A 230 -18.14 -4.41 -4.94
N VAL A 231 -17.45 -4.94 -5.96
CA VAL A 231 -16.29 -4.27 -6.58
C VAL A 231 -16.65 -2.91 -7.20
N GLU A 232 -17.91 -2.67 -7.51
CA GLU A 232 -18.44 -1.39 -7.97
C GLU A 232 -18.41 -0.30 -6.90
N ASN A 233 -18.18 -0.68 -5.63
CA ASN A 233 -18.02 0.25 -4.53
C ASN A 233 -16.59 0.80 -4.43
N ASP A 234 -15.63 0.22 -5.13
CA ASP A 234 -14.32 0.84 -5.35
C ASP A 234 -14.50 2.05 -6.25
N VAL A 235 -14.01 3.20 -5.82
CA VAL A 235 -14.12 4.48 -6.56
C VAL A 235 -12.78 5.19 -6.59
N ALA A 236 -12.64 6.13 -7.53
CA ALA A 236 -11.43 6.94 -7.59
C ALA A 236 -11.12 7.60 -6.25
N LEU A 237 -9.85 7.58 -5.82
CA LEU A 237 -9.39 8.18 -4.57
C LEU A 237 -9.84 9.64 -4.42
N GLY A 238 -10.32 9.99 -3.24
CA GLY A 238 -10.85 11.32 -2.92
C GLY A 238 -12.31 11.55 -3.36
N THR A 239 -12.94 10.57 -4.02
CA THR A 239 -14.37 10.66 -4.38
C THR A 239 -15.27 9.86 -3.44
N GLY A 240 -14.69 8.98 -2.66
CA GLY A 240 -15.36 8.10 -1.72
C GLY A 240 -15.53 8.72 -0.32
N GLN A 241 -15.56 7.85 0.68
CA GLN A 241 -15.85 8.26 2.06
C GLN A 241 -14.64 8.12 3.02
N LEU A 242 -13.49 7.62 2.55
CA LEU A 242 -12.27 7.55 3.36
C LEU A 242 -11.58 8.92 3.41
N ASP A 243 -11.07 9.29 4.58
CA ASP A 243 -10.22 10.47 4.74
C ASP A 243 -8.78 10.16 4.29
N ILE A 244 -8.59 10.09 2.97
CA ILE A 244 -7.30 9.77 2.36
C ILE A 244 -6.18 10.69 2.87
N PRO A 245 -6.34 12.03 2.97
CA PRO A 245 -5.31 12.92 3.49
C PRO A 245 -4.89 12.60 4.93
N ALA A 246 -5.84 12.32 5.82
CA ALA A 246 -5.53 11.96 7.21
C ALA A 246 -4.79 10.63 7.30
N ILE A 247 -5.21 9.62 6.53
CA ILE A 247 -4.55 8.32 6.48
C ILE A 247 -3.11 8.45 5.98
N LEU A 248 -2.89 9.19 4.89
CA LEU A 248 -1.58 9.40 4.31
C LEU A 248 -0.63 10.18 5.23
N LYS A 249 -1.16 11.18 5.94
CA LYS A 249 -0.40 11.92 6.94
C LYS A 249 0.10 11.01 8.06
N GLU A 250 -0.76 10.12 8.56
CA GLU A 250 -0.37 9.19 9.62
C GLU A 250 0.58 8.09 9.08
N ALA A 251 0.33 7.57 7.88
CA ALA A 251 1.21 6.61 7.23
C ALA A 251 2.63 7.18 7.02
N LYS A 252 2.74 8.44 6.58
CA LYS A 252 4.02 9.15 6.46
C LYS A 252 4.72 9.27 7.81
N LYS A 253 4.00 9.63 8.87
CA LYS A 253 4.52 9.73 10.23
C LYS A 253 5.00 8.38 10.76
N ALA A 254 4.29 7.30 10.46
CA ALA A 254 4.67 5.92 10.80
C ALA A 254 5.85 5.38 9.95
N GLY A 255 6.27 6.12 8.92
CA GLY A 255 7.41 5.75 8.06
C GLY A 255 7.08 4.72 6.99
N ILE A 256 5.81 4.53 6.63
CA ILE A 256 5.40 3.72 5.49
C ILE A 256 5.93 4.40 4.22
N LYS A 257 6.63 3.63 3.36
CA LYS A 257 7.29 4.18 2.17
C LYS A 257 6.64 3.76 0.85
N HIS A 258 5.95 2.64 0.83
CA HIS A 258 5.33 2.08 -0.36
C HIS A 258 3.82 2.13 -0.23
N TYR A 259 3.19 2.77 -1.20
CA TYR A 259 1.75 3.01 -1.29
C TYR A 259 1.30 2.56 -2.67
N TYR A 260 0.41 1.58 -2.74
CA TYR A 260 -0.05 1.05 -4.01
C TYR A 260 -1.52 1.38 -4.21
N ILE A 261 -1.84 1.98 -5.36
CA ILE A 261 -3.23 2.13 -5.76
C ILE A 261 -3.77 0.74 -6.09
N GLU A 262 -4.92 0.41 -5.53
CA GLU A 262 -5.73 -0.72 -5.93
C GLU A 262 -7.14 -0.27 -6.26
N ASP A 263 -7.67 -0.78 -7.36
CA ASP A 263 -9.03 -0.53 -7.81
C ASP A 263 -9.53 -1.82 -8.48
N GLU A 264 -10.50 -2.45 -7.86
CA GLU A 264 -11.07 -3.71 -8.35
C GLU A 264 -12.30 -3.49 -9.23
N SER A 265 -12.79 -2.24 -9.31
CA SER A 265 -13.95 -1.86 -10.11
C SER A 265 -13.72 -2.14 -11.61
N PRO A 266 -14.76 -2.55 -12.34
CA PRO A 266 -14.67 -2.60 -13.80
C PRO A 266 -14.35 -1.24 -14.45
N ALA A 267 -14.46 -0.13 -13.71
CA ALA A 267 -14.13 1.21 -14.15
C ALA A 267 -12.67 1.63 -13.87
N TYR A 268 -11.81 0.74 -13.38
CA TYR A 268 -10.42 1.02 -12.97
C TYR A 268 -9.63 1.83 -14.02
N ALA A 269 -9.80 1.54 -15.31
CA ALA A 269 -9.06 2.23 -16.39
C ALA A 269 -9.36 3.73 -16.44
N ARG A 270 -10.55 4.16 -16.00
CA ARG A 270 -10.95 5.56 -15.86
C ARG A 270 -10.61 6.11 -14.47
N GLN A 271 -10.77 5.32 -13.45
CA GLN A 271 -10.62 5.74 -12.04
C GLN A 271 -9.15 5.91 -11.63
N VAL A 272 -8.25 5.05 -12.11
CA VAL A 272 -6.81 5.15 -11.80
C VAL A 272 -6.20 6.49 -12.22
N PRO A 273 -6.39 7.01 -13.46
CA PRO A 273 -5.93 8.35 -13.81
C PRO A 273 -6.50 9.46 -12.92
N GLN A 274 -7.76 9.35 -12.47
CA GLN A 274 -8.39 10.29 -11.54
C GLN A 274 -7.73 10.22 -10.15
N SER A 275 -7.49 9.01 -9.64
CA SER A 275 -6.79 8.77 -8.39
C SER A 275 -5.38 9.34 -8.41
N MET A 276 -4.65 9.15 -9.52
CA MET A 276 -3.32 9.73 -9.71
C MET A 276 -3.34 11.26 -9.75
N ALA A 277 -4.35 11.86 -10.39
CA ALA A 277 -4.51 13.31 -10.41
C ALA A 277 -4.83 13.87 -9.02
N TYR A 278 -5.70 13.20 -8.27
CA TYR A 278 -6.03 13.56 -6.89
C TYR A 278 -4.79 13.51 -5.97
N LEU A 279 -4.03 12.41 -6.00
CA LEU A 279 -2.85 12.25 -5.16
C LEU A 279 -1.75 13.26 -5.46
N ARG A 280 -1.61 13.69 -6.73
CA ARG A 280 -0.66 14.77 -7.11
C ARG A 280 -1.06 16.14 -6.55
N GLY A 281 -2.31 16.31 -6.16
CA GLY A 281 -2.83 17.55 -5.56
C GLY A 281 -2.65 17.64 -4.04
N LEU A 282 -2.25 16.53 -3.38
CA LEU A 282 -2.02 16.45 -1.95
C LEU A 282 -0.57 16.76 -1.58
#